data_5a16acbdc5f0ce631ef11adb5612f2a6
#
_entry.id   5a16acbdc5f0ce631ef11adb5612f2a6
#
_cell.length_a   1.000
_cell.length_b   1.000
_cell.length_c   1.000
_cell.angle_alpha   90.00
_cell.angle_beta   90.00
_cell.angle_gamma   90.00
#
_symmetry.space_group_name_H-M   'P 1'
#
loop_
_entity.id
_entity.type
_entity.pdbx_description
1 polymer ?
#
loop_
_entity_poly.entity_id
_entity_poly.type
_entity_poly.pdbx_seq_one_letter_code
_entity_poly.pdbx_strand_id
1 'polypeptide(L)'
;KNIALQICNGLKQVHKLGIVHRDINPNNIMLAADGTVKIIDFGISRTVKRNQSCDTEILGTQGFTAPEQFGFHQTGPKADIYSMGVLINVMATGCLPGVQLVNGWLSEIVLKCTQIDETNRYRNMDDLILDLERRSKLQRLLRTVPGFRKGIWWHQLIAVLYDIALLFFMIVAMSTAHSLLDALCTFGFFFFGYAVPVPILTNYLDWTHRIARLQNKTKSQRIWIQISLSALAQILSVLCIIASPAD
;
A
#
# COMPACT_ATOMS: atom_id res chain seq x y z
N LYS A 1 -4.41 -8.11 4.22
CA LYS A 1 -5.03 -6.80 4.47
C LYS A 1 -6.52 -6.93 4.83
N ASN A 2 -7.35 -7.57 4.03
CA ASN A 2 -8.78 -7.70 4.33
C ASN A 2 -9.02 -8.41 5.67
N ILE A 3 -8.26 -9.47 5.95
CA ILE A 3 -8.33 -10.20 7.23
C ILE A 3 -7.98 -9.25 8.39
N ALA A 4 -6.85 -8.53 8.31
CA ALA A 4 -6.43 -7.58 9.35
C ALA A 4 -7.50 -6.51 9.63
N LEU A 5 -8.11 -5.94 8.58
CA LEU A 5 -9.17 -4.96 8.74
C LEU A 5 -10.44 -5.53 9.38
N GLN A 6 -10.81 -6.77 9.05
CA GLN A 6 -11.95 -7.45 9.68
C GLN A 6 -11.69 -7.69 11.18
N ILE A 7 -10.48 -8.16 11.55
CA ILE A 7 -10.09 -8.34 12.96
C ILE A 7 -10.14 -7.00 13.70
N CYS A 8 -9.50 -5.95 13.15
CA CYS A 8 -9.53 -4.63 13.77
C CYS A 8 -10.95 -4.08 13.97
N ASN A 9 -11.84 -4.29 12.99
CA ASN A 9 -13.24 -3.87 13.11
C ASN A 9 -13.99 -4.68 14.18
N GLY A 10 -13.73 -5.98 14.31
CA GLY A 10 -14.26 -6.80 15.40
C GLY A 10 -13.79 -6.30 16.77
N LEU A 11 -12.46 -6.12 16.95
CA LEU A 11 -11.88 -5.61 18.18
C LEU A 11 -12.39 -4.21 18.56
N LYS A 12 -12.57 -3.32 17.56
CA LYS A 12 -13.17 -2.02 17.78
C LYS A 12 -14.55 -2.11 18.44
N GLN A 13 -15.41 -3.05 18.01
CA GLN A 13 -16.73 -3.22 18.63
C GLN A 13 -16.62 -3.75 20.05
N VAL A 14 -15.72 -4.70 20.27
CA VAL A 14 -15.46 -5.29 21.61
C VAL A 14 -14.93 -4.22 22.57
N HIS A 15 -13.99 -3.39 22.13
CA HIS A 15 -13.46 -2.29 22.92
C HIS A 15 -14.50 -1.22 23.29
N LYS A 16 -15.48 -0.95 22.41
CA LYS A 16 -16.61 -0.05 22.73
C LYS A 16 -17.47 -0.55 23.87
N LEU A 17 -17.53 -1.87 24.07
CA LEU A 17 -18.21 -2.50 25.20
C LEU A 17 -17.34 -2.54 26.47
N GLY A 18 -16.15 -1.96 26.43
CA GLY A 18 -15.19 -1.98 27.53
C GLY A 18 -14.51 -3.33 27.74
N ILE A 19 -14.55 -4.22 26.76
CA ILE A 19 -13.94 -5.55 26.82
C ILE A 19 -12.60 -5.51 26.07
N VAL A 20 -11.56 -6.10 26.66
CA VAL A 20 -10.25 -6.30 26.05
C VAL A 20 -10.03 -7.80 25.86
N HIS A 21 -9.58 -8.22 24.69
CA HIS A 21 -9.42 -9.65 24.36
C HIS A 21 -8.19 -10.26 25.04
N ARG A 22 -7.03 -9.57 25.00
CA ARG A 22 -5.75 -9.91 25.65
C ARG A 22 -4.96 -11.09 25.08
N ASP A 23 -5.55 -11.85 24.16
CA ASP A 23 -4.87 -12.99 23.50
C ASP A 23 -5.19 -13.05 22.00
N ILE A 24 -4.88 -11.97 21.28
CA ILE A 24 -4.98 -11.94 19.83
C ILE A 24 -3.78 -12.65 19.22
N ASN A 25 -4.01 -13.83 18.65
CA ASN A 25 -3.02 -14.67 17.99
C ASN A 25 -3.68 -15.50 16.87
N PRO A 26 -2.92 -16.20 15.99
CA PRO A 26 -3.49 -16.94 14.87
C PRO A 26 -4.50 -18.03 15.28
N ASN A 27 -4.35 -18.67 16.44
CA ASN A 27 -5.23 -19.76 16.88
C ASN A 27 -6.62 -19.24 17.27
N ASN A 28 -6.71 -17.96 17.68
CA ASN A 28 -7.95 -17.32 18.08
C ASN A 28 -8.65 -16.58 16.93
N ILE A 29 -8.18 -16.79 15.68
CA ILE A 29 -8.76 -16.20 14.47
C ILE A 29 -9.24 -17.32 13.54
N MET A 30 -10.53 -17.41 13.33
CA MET A 30 -11.13 -18.32 12.36
C MET A 30 -11.45 -17.61 11.05
N LEU A 31 -11.11 -18.23 9.94
CA LEU A 31 -11.49 -17.79 8.61
C LEU A 31 -12.57 -18.75 8.08
N ALA A 32 -13.77 -18.23 7.88
CA ALA A 32 -14.87 -18.99 7.30
C ALA A 32 -14.70 -19.13 5.77
N ALA A 33 -15.40 -20.10 5.17
CA ALA A 33 -15.30 -20.39 3.73
C ALA A 33 -15.75 -19.21 2.84
N ASP A 34 -16.64 -18.34 3.35
CA ASP A 34 -17.09 -17.11 2.69
C ASP A 34 -16.09 -15.93 2.80
N GLY A 35 -14.95 -16.15 3.47
CA GLY A 35 -13.94 -15.10 3.73
C GLY A 35 -14.24 -14.23 4.94
N THR A 36 -15.30 -14.55 5.72
CA THR A 36 -15.59 -13.85 6.97
C THR A 36 -14.61 -14.27 8.07
N VAL A 37 -14.08 -13.29 8.79
CA VAL A 37 -13.19 -13.52 9.93
C VAL A 37 -13.97 -13.47 11.22
N LYS A 38 -13.76 -14.47 12.08
CA LYS A 38 -14.32 -14.54 13.43
C LYS A 38 -13.20 -14.57 14.46
N ILE A 39 -13.31 -13.73 15.48
CA ILE A 39 -12.45 -13.76 16.66
C ILE A 39 -13.11 -14.72 17.65
N ILE A 40 -12.36 -15.70 18.12
CA ILE A 40 -12.82 -16.71 19.06
C ILE A 40 -11.99 -16.68 20.35
N ASP A 41 -12.43 -17.41 21.35
CA ASP A 41 -11.77 -17.58 22.63
C ASP A 41 -11.56 -16.27 23.40
N PHE A 42 -12.68 -15.72 23.88
CA PHE A 42 -12.70 -14.61 24.82
C PHE A 42 -12.45 -15.08 26.28
N GLY A 43 -11.88 -16.26 26.50
CA GLY A 43 -11.68 -16.87 27.82
C GLY A 43 -10.81 -16.05 28.78
N ILE A 44 -9.88 -15.26 28.22
CA ILE A 44 -9.00 -14.38 29.00
C ILE A 44 -9.48 -12.92 28.97
N SER A 45 -10.53 -12.64 28.21
CA SER A 45 -11.08 -11.29 28.11
C SER A 45 -11.67 -10.83 29.44
N ARG A 46 -11.38 -9.59 29.81
CA ARG A 46 -11.96 -8.96 31.00
C ARG A 46 -12.56 -7.59 30.65
N THR A 47 -13.66 -7.28 31.34
CA THR A 47 -14.20 -5.93 31.35
C THR A 47 -13.24 -5.02 32.12
N VAL A 48 -12.84 -3.90 31.52
CA VAL A 48 -12.02 -2.89 32.20
C VAL A 48 -12.81 -2.33 33.37
N LYS A 49 -12.46 -2.75 34.59
CA LYS A 49 -13.08 -2.21 35.83
C LYS A 49 -12.38 -0.92 36.22
N ARG A 50 -13.12 0.16 36.35
CA ARG A 50 -12.60 1.50 36.74
C ARG A 50 -11.84 1.55 38.08
N ASN A 51 -11.97 0.53 38.94
CA ASN A 51 -11.45 0.54 40.31
C ASN A 51 -10.43 -0.56 40.63
N GLN A 52 -9.86 -1.27 39.63
CA GLN A 52 -8.79 -2.24 39.88
C GLN A 52 -7.51 -1.78 39.17
N SER A 53 -6.40 -1.72 39.95
CA SER A 53 -5.10 -1.26 39.49
C SER A 53 -4.17 -2.36 38.98
N CYS A 54 -4.52 -3.65 39.19
CA CYS A 54 -3.62 -4.78 38.88
C CYS A 54 -4.37 -5.96 38.26
N ASP A 55 -3.73 -6.64 37.28
CA ASP A 55 -4.11 -7.97 36.82
C ASP A 55 -3.40 -9.04 37.67
N THR A 56 -4.11 -10.09 38.05
CA THR A 56 -3.65 -11.09 39.04
C THR A 56 -2.90 -12.28 38.38
N GLU A 57 -2.90 -12.40 37.04
CA GLU A 57 -2.28 -13.51 36.32
C GLU A 57 -1.60 -13.04 35.05
N ILE A 58 -0.43 -13.63 34.72
CA ILE A 58 0.24 -13.45 33.43
C ILE A 58 -0.49 -14.32 32.43
N LEU A 59 -1.17 -13.71 31.49
CA LEU A 59 -1.99 -14.39 30.48
C LEU A 59 -1.61 -13.94 29.09
N GLY A 60 -1.60 -14.90 28.14
CA GLY A 60 -1.39 -14.63 26.72
C GLY A 60 -0.42 -15.61 26.04
N THR A 61 -0.42 -15.57 24.71
CA THR A 61 0.41 -16.43 23.86
C THR A 61 1.81 -15.84 23.69
N GLN A 62 2.83 -16.63 23.97
CA GLN A 62 4.23 -16.19 23.84
C GLN A 62 4.51 -15.53 22.48
N GLY A 63 5.14 -14.36 22.51
CA GLY A 63 5.46 -13.56 21.33
C GLY A 63 4.36 -12.64 20.84
N PHE A 64 3.08 -12.85 21.24
CA PHE A 64 1.94 -11.99 20.91
C PHE A 64 1.52 -11.09 22.08
N THR A 65 1.92 -11.45 23.29
CA THR A 65 1.53 -10.77 24.53
C THR A 65 2.24 -9.44 24.67
N ALA A 66 1.48 -8.38 24.94
CA ALA A 66 2.03 -7.05 25.15
C ALA A 66 2.85 -6.96 26.46
N PRO A 67 3.93 -6.15 26.50
CA PRO A 67 4.84 -6.07 27.66
C PRO A 67 4.11 -5.75 28.98
N GLU A 68 3.10 -4.90 28.96
CA GLU A 68 2.31 -4.53 30.14
C GLU A 68 1.48 -5.69 30.71
N GLN A 69 1.23 -6.74 29.92
CA GLN A 69 0.52 -7.94 30.41
C GLN A 69 1.38 -8.80 31.34
N PHE A 70 2.71 -8.61 31.32
CA PHE A 70 3.65 -9.25 32.27
C PHE A 70 3.83 -8.46 33.56
N GLY A 71 3.25 -7.27 33.64
CA GLY A 71 3.34 -6.40 34.81
C GLY A 71 2.05 -6.39 35.63
N PHE A 72 2.13 -5.74 36.82
CA PHE A 72 1.02 -5.64 37.76
C PHE A 72 0.04 -4.49 37.46
N HIS A 73 0.05 -3.97 36.21
CA HIS A 73 -0.85 -2.90 35.78
C HIS A 73 -2.08 -3.45 35.05
N GLN A 74 -3.20 -2.73 35.14
CA GLN A 74 -4.40 -3.11 34.43
C GLN A 74 -4.21 -2.99 32.92
N THR A 75 -4.37 -4.08 32.20
CA THR A 75 -4.21 -4.15 30.75
C THR A 75 -5.40 -3.51 30.04
N GLY A 76 -5.13 -2.50 29.23
CA GLY A 76 -6.10 -1.76 28.44
C GLY A 76 -6.23 -2.25 26.97
N PRO A 77 -7.10 -1.60 26.17
CA PRO A 77 -7.28 -1.92 24.75
C PRO A 77 -6.01 -1.85 23.89
N LYS A 78 -4.98 -1.14 24.36
CA LYS A 78 -3.69 -1.01 23.68
C LYS A 78 -2.87 -2.30 23.66
N ALA A 79 -3.17 -3.26 24.55
CA ALA A 79 -2.59 -4.59 24.49
C ALA A 79 -3.04 -5.35 23.23
N ASP A 80 -4.32 -5.27 22.87
CA ASP A 80 -4.83 -5.88 21.64
C ASP A 80 -4.25 -5.21 20.38
N ILE A 81 -3.90 -3.90 20.46
CA ILE A 81 -3.18 -3.21 19.37
C ILE A 81 -1.78 -3.78 19.18
N TYR A 82 -1.07 -4.05 20.28
CA TYR A 82 0.25 -4.71 20.23
C TYR A 82 0.14 -6.08 19.56
N SER A 83 -0.72 -6.94 20.07
CA SER A 83 -0.93 -8.29 19.54
C SER A 83 -1.39 -8.27 18.08
N MET A 84 -2.20 -7.28 17.68
CA MET A 84 -2.60 -7.07 16.29
C MET A 84 -1.42 -6.69 15.40
N GLY A 85 -0.47 -5.87 15.88
CA GLY A 85 0.77 -5.56 15.17
C GLY A 85 1.61 -6.81 14.90
N VAL A 86 1.81 -7.65 15.93
CA VAL A 86 2.49 -8.94 15.81
C VAL A 86 1.78 -9.84 14.81
N LEU A 87 0.44 -9.94 14.90
CA LEU A 87 -0.37 -10.77 14.01
C LEU A 87 -0.28 -10.30 12.55
N ILE A 88 -0.28 -9.01 12.29
CA ILE A 88 -0.08 -8.45 10.93
C ILE A 88 1.27 -8.90 10.37
N ASN A 89 2.34 -8.84 11.18
CA ASN A 89 3.67 -9.29 10.76
C ASN A 89 3.69 -10.79 10.45
N VAL A 90 3.14 -11.62 11.34
CA VAL A 90 3.07 -13.08 11.16
C VAL A 90 2.25 -13.45 9.93
N MET A 91 1.12 -12.81 9.69
CA MET A 91 0.34 -13.01 8.46
C MET A 91 1.09 -12.65 7.18
N ALA A 92 2.07 -11.76 7.25
CA ALA A 92 2.84 -11.30 6.10
C ALA A 92 4.13 -12.07 5.85
N THR A 93 4.81 -12.53 6.91
CA THR A 93 6.15 -13.13 6.87
C THR A 93 6.22 -14.57 7.35
N GLY A 94 5.20 -15.04 8.08
CA GLY A 94 5.25 -16.30 8.83
C GLY A 94 6.06 -16.24 10.12
N CYS A 95 6.70 -15.12 10.45
CA CYS A 95 7.62 -14.95 11.57
C CYS A 95 7.20 -13.84 12.53
N LEU A 96 7.63 -13.92 13.79
CA LEU A 96 7.48 -12.83 14.75
C LEU A 96 8.31 -11.60 14.32
N PRO A 97 7.91 -10.36 14.69
CA PRO A 97 8.62 -9.14 14.29
C PRO A 97 10.10 -9.10 14.71
N GLY A 98 10.46 -9.74 15.84
CA GLY A 98 11.85 -9.83 16.30
C GLY A 98 12.74 -10.76 15.49
N VAL A 99 12.15 -11.68 14.70
CA VAL A 99 12.88 -12.60 13.80
C VAL A 99 12.93 -12.02 12.39
N GLN A 100 11.79 -11.62 11.87
CA GLN A 100 11.68 -11.02 10.53
C GLN A 100 10.57 -9.98 10.51
N LEU A 101 10.93 -8.74 10.23
CA LEU A 101 9.97 -7.65 10.05
C LEU A 101 9.47 -7.62 8.60
N VAL A 102 8.18 -7.42 8.42
CA VAL A 102 7.57 -7.22 7.11
C VAL A 102 8.16 -5.98 6.42
N ASN A 103 8.35 -6.05 5.11
CA ASN A 103 8.90 -4.93 4.33
C ASN A 103 7.83 -3.92 3.89
N GLY A 104 8.28 -2.69 3.64
CA GLY A 104 7.46 -1.63 3.07
C GLY A 104 6.58 -0.94 4.10
N TRP A 105 5.47 -0.35 3.66
CA TRP A 105 4.59 0.47 4.49
C TRP A 105 3.96 -0.24 5.69
N LEU A 106 3.83 -1.57 5.64
CA LEU A 106 3.33 -2.35 6.77
C LEU A 106 4.33 -2.39 7.93
N SER A 107 5.65 -2.31 7.66
CA SER A 107 6.66 -2.31 8.73
C SER A 107 6.48 -1.17 9.71
N GLU A 108 6.15 0.03 9.22
CA GLU A 108 5.92 1.19 10.08
C GLU A 108 4.68 1.02 10.96
N ILE A 109 3.62 0.39 10.43
CA ILE A 109 2.42 0.07 11.23
C ILE A 109 2.75 -0.97 12.30
N VAL A 110 3.45 -2.05 11.92
CA VAL A 110 3.88 -3.09 12.86
C VAL A 110 4.74 -2.48 13.97
N LEU A 111 5.79 -1.73 13.62
CA LEU A 111 6.67 -1.07 14.59
C LEU A 111 5.92 -0.12 15.52
N LYS A 112 4.93 0.62 15.02
CA LYS A 112 4.11 1.50 15.85
C LYS A 112 3.19 0.73 16.78
N CYS A 113 2.59 -0.37 16.32
CA CYS A 113 1.77 -1.24 17.18
C CYS A 113 2.59 -1.88 18.29
N THR A 114 3.83 -2.33 17.98
CA THR A 114 4.67 -3.13 18.88
C THR A 114 5.63 -2.29 19.74
N GLN A 115 5.36 -0.99 19.91
CA GLN A 115 6.11 -0.15 20.85
C GLN A 115 6.00 -0.71 22.27
N ILE A 116 7.12 -0.71 23.02
CA ILE A 116 7.17 -1.18 24.41
C ILE A 116 6.26 -0.29 25.27
N ASP A 117 6.45 1.03 25.16
CA ASP A 117 5.57 2.00 25.81
C ASP A 117 4.24 2.07 25.04
N GLU A 118 3.15 1.73 25.72
CA GLU A 118 1.80 1.76 25.15
C GLU A 118 1.34 3.16 24.72
N THR A 119 1.92 4.24 25.27
CA THR A 119 1.58 5.61 24.90
C THR A 119 2.02 5.95 23.47
N ASN A 120 3.08 5.29 22.98
CA ASN A 120 3.63 5.46 21.64
C ASN A 120 2.91 4.63 20.57
N ARG A 121 1.97 3.74 20.96
CA ARG A 121 1.13 2.97 20.05
C ARG A 121 -0.01 3.83 19.47
N TYR A 122 -0.83 3.23 18.63
CA TYR A 122 -2.11 3.84 18.22
C TYR A 122 -2.99 4.06 19.45
N ARG A 123 -3.74 5.16 19.46
CA ARG A 123 -4.62 5.51 20.58
C ARG A 123 -5.77 4.51 20.74
N ASN A 124 -6.29 4.04 19.61
CA ASN A 124 -7.41 3.09 19.54
C ASN A 124 -7.37 2.31 18.21
N MET A 125 -8.29 1.35 18.05
CA MET A 125 -8.41 0.57 16.80
C MET A 125 -8.83 1.41 15.60
N ASP A 126 -9.56 2.52 15.79
CA ASP A 126 -9.95 3.41 14.69
C ASP A 126 -8.72 4.03 14.01
N ASP A 127 -7.76 4.51 14.81
CA ASP A 127 -6.53 5.11 14.29
C ASP A 127 -5.69 4.08 13.51
N LEU A 128 -5.62 2.82 13.99
CA LEU A 128 -4.96 1.73 13.28
C LEU A 128 -5.66 1.40 11.96
N ILE A 129 -6.99 1.31 11.95
CA ILE A 129 -7.81 1.05 10.75
C ILE A 129 -7.57 2.15 9.71
N LEU A 130 -7.64 3.41 10.12
CA LEU A 130 -7.43 4.57 9.24
C LEU A 130 -6.03 4.53 8.59
N ASP A 131 -4.99 4.21 9.36
CA ASP A 131 -3.62 4.15 8.82
C ASP A 131 -3.44 2.95 7.85
N LEU A 132 -3.99 1.78 8.19
CA LEU A 132 -4.03 0.61 7.31
C LEU A 132 -4.75 0.90 5.97
N GLU A 133 -5.86 1.64 6.01
CA GLU A 133 -6.61 2.00 4.81
C GLU A 133 -5.92 3.08 3.99
N ARG A 134 -5.46 4.16 4.64
CA ARG A 134 -4.81 5.31 4.00
C ARG A 134 -3.53 4.90 3.27
N ARG A 135 -2.63 4.21 3.96
CA ARG A 135 -1.35 3.76 3.38
C ARG A 135 -1.56 2.78 2.24
N SER A 136 -2.54 1.89 2.35
CA SER A 136 -2.84 0.97 1.26
C SER A 136 -3.46 1.66 0.04
N LYS A 137 -4.28 2.69 0.22
CA LYS A 137 -4.83 3.51 -0.88
C LYS A 137 -3.72 4.29 -1.57
N LEU A 138 -2.87 4.96 -0.77
CA LEU A 138 -1.72 5.72 -1.29
C LEU A 138 -0.77 4.81 -2.08
N GLN A 139 -0.43 3.62 -1.55
CA GLN A 139 0.44 2.68 -2.25
C GLN A 139 -0.19 2.12 -3.53
N ARG A 140 -1.51 1.93 -3.53
CA ARG A 140 -2.24 1.55 -4.74
C ARG A 140 -2.18 2.68 -5.78
N LEU A 141 -2.34 3.93 -5.35
CA LEU A 141 -2.22 5.11 -6.20
C LEU A 141 -0.78 5.26 -6.72
N LEU A 142 0.23 5.17 -5.86
CA LEU A 142 1.64 5.27 -6.27
C LEU A 142 2.05 4.16 -7.26
N ARG A 143 1.50 2.96 -7.14
CA ARG A 143 1.72 1.89 -8.12
C ARG A 143 1.13 2.19 -9.50
N THR A 144 0.22 3.17 -9.61
CA THR A 144 -0.28 3.64 -10.90
C THR A 144 0.66 4.67 -11.56
N VAL A 145 1.64 5.22 -10.85
CA VAL A 145 2.62 6.18 -11.38
C VAL A 145 3.87 5.45 -11.92
N PRO A 146 4.40 5.81 -13.11
CA PRO A 146 5.64 5.25 -13.65
C PRO A 146 6.80 5.35 -12.65
N GLY A 147 7.64 4.32 -12.57
CA GLY A 147 8.78 4.29 -11.65
C GLY A 147 8.50 3.84 -10.23
N PHE A 148 7.25 3.96 -9.72
CA PHE A 148 6.91 3.61 -8.34
C PHE A 148 6.55 2.13 -8.13
N ARG A 149 6.39 1.36 -9.20
CA ARG A 149 5.90 -0.04 -9.15
C ARG A 149 6.82 -1.00 -8.41
N LYS A 150 8.15 -0.83 -8.52
CA LYS A 150 9.14 -1.75 -7.94
C LYS A 150 9.63 -1.35 -6.54
N GLY A 151 9.19 -0.21 -6.02
CA GLY A 151 9.62 0.31 -4.70
C GLY A 151 11.10 0.72 -4.62
N ILE A 152 11.82 0.72 -5.74
CA ILE A 152 13.24 1.12 -5.81
C ILE A 152 13.27 2.64 -5.95
N TRP A 153 13.77 3.34 -4.94
CA TRP A 153 13.76 4.79 -4.85
C TRP A 153 14.43 5.52 -6.04
N TRP A 154 15.49 4.96 -6.62
CA TRP A 154 16.12 5.48 -7.82
C TRP A 154 15.18 5.56 -9.02
N HIS A 155 14.38 4.52 -9.25
CA HIS A 155 13.40 4.51 -10.34
C HIS A 155 12.31 5.54 -10.11
N GLN A 156 11.96 5.79 -8.85
CA GLN A 156 10.97 6.81 -8.46
C GLN A 156 11.53 8.21 -8.74
N LEU A 157 12.77 8.47 -8.32
CA LEU A 157 13.43 9.76 -8.54
C LEU A 157 13.57 10.06 -10.04
N ILE A 158 14.05 9.10 -10.83
CA ILE A 158 14.22 9.26 -12.28
C ILE A 158 12.85 9.52 -12.94
N ALA A 159 11.79 8.81 -12.56
CA ALA A 159 10.46 9.01 -13.12
C ALA A 159 9.94 10.43 -12.83
N VAL A 160 10.05 10.89 -11.58
CA VAL A 160 9.61 12.25 -11.19
C VAL A 160 10.42 13.33 -11.93
N LEU A 161 11.73 13.18 -12.01
CA LEU A 161 12.58 14.14 -12.73
C LEU A 161 12.24 14.17 -14.24
N TYR A 162 11.98 12.99 -14.82
CA TYR A 162 11.55 12.87 -16.21
C TYR A 162 10.20 13.57 -16.45
N ASP A 163 9.20 13.33 -15.60
CA ASP A 163 7.87 13.93 -15.73
C ASP A 163 7.93 15.46 -15.55
N ILE A 164 8.73 15.95 -14.61
CA ILE A 164 8.96 17.41 -14.41
C ILE A 164 9.63 18.02 -15.63
N ALA A 165 10.68 17.40 -16.16
CA ALA A 165 11.39 17.89 -17.34
C ALA A 165 10.46 17.91 -18.57
N LEU A 166 9.67 16.86 -18.76
CA LEU A 166 8.71 16.76 -19.87
C LEU A 166 7.64 17.85 -19.78
N LEU A 167 7.09 18.09 -18.57
CA LEU A 167 6.12 19.16 -18.33
C LEU A 167 6.71 20.53 -18.59
N PHE A 168 7.95 20.77 -18.11
CA PHE A 168 8.66 22.04 -18.32
C PHE A 168 8.87 22.33 -19.81
N PHE A 169 9.42 21.36 -20.56
CA PHE A 169 9.63 21.53 -21.99
C PHE A 169 8.33 21.72 -22.77
N MET A 170 7.28 21.01 -22.38
CA MET A 170 5.94 21.16 -22.98
C MET A 170 5.40 22.58 -22.74
N ILE A 171 5.50 23.12 -21.53
CA ILE A 171 5.05 24.49 -21.21
C ILE A 171 5.85 25.53 -22.01
N VAL A 172 7.18 25.38 -22.05
CA VAL A 172 8.04 26.31 -22.81
C VAL A 172 7.69 26.29 -24.30
N ALA A 173 7.56 25.09 -24.87
CA ALA A 173 7.21 24.95 -26.28
C ALA A 173 5.80 25.50 -26.60
N MET A 174 4.82 25.29 -25.73
CA MET A 174 3.50 25.88 -25.91
C MET A 174 3.48 27.41 -25.74
N SER A 175 4.36 27.98 -24.91
CA SER A 175 4.45 29.43 -24.74
C SER A 175 5.04 30.15 -25.95
N THR A 176 5.77 29.41 -26.80
CA THR A 176 6.37 29.94 -28.05
C THR A 176 5.49 29.71 -29.28
N ALA A 177 4.37 29.03 -29.13
CA ALA A 177 3.46 28.74 -30.23
C ALA A 177 2.78 30.01 -30.73
N HIS A 178 2.85 30.28 -32.04
CA HIS A 178 2.29 31.47 -32.66
C HIS A 178 0.83 31.33 -33.08
N SER A 179 0.32 30.10 -33.18
CA SER A 179 -1.05 29.79 -33.55
C SER A 179 -1.63 28.63 -32.74
N LEU A 180 -2.97 28.50 -32.72
CA LEU A 180 -3.63 27.36 -32.10
C LEU A 180 -3.21 26.03 -32.75
N LEU A 181 -3.01 26.02 -34.07
CA LEU A 181 -2.57 24.84 -34.80
C LEU A 181 -1.17 24.43 -34.39
N ASP A 182 -0.26 25.40 -34.28
CA ASP A 182 1.12 25.18 -33.81
C ASP A 182 1.16 24.62 -32.39
N ALA A 183 0.35 25.20 -31.48
CA ALA A 183 0.20 24.67 -30.13
C ALA A 183 -0.30 23.20 -30.09
N LEU A 184 -1.27 22.87 -30.94
CA LEU A 184 -1.80 21.49 -31.05
C LEU A 184 -0.75 20.53 -31.64
N CYS A 185 0.01 20.95 -32.64
CA CYS A 185 1.08 20.15 -33.22
C CYS A 185 2.21 19.90 -32.19
N THR A 186 2.59 20.96 -31.45
CA THR A 186 3.59 20.88 -30.39
C THR A 186 3.14 19.93 -29.26
N PHE A 187 1.89 20.05 -28.81
CA PHE A 187 1.31 19.12 -27.85
C PHE A 187 1.34 17.69 -28.38
N GLY A 188 0.90 17.46 -29.60
CA GLY A 188 0.92 16.14 -30.26
C GLY A 188 2.32 15.54 -30.32
N PHE A 189 3.34 16.34 -30.62
CA PHE A 189 4.74 15.92 -30.63
C PHE A 189 5.18 15.39 -29.27
N PHE A 190 4.95 16.15 -28.18
CA PHE A 190 5.29 15.71 -26.83
C PHE A 190 4.46 14.50 -26.38
N PHE A 191 3.18 14.48 -26.69
CA PHE A 191 2.28 13.41 -26.32
C PHE A 191 2.67 12.07 -27.02
N PHE A 192 2.80 12.06 -28.32
CA PHE A 192 3.14 10.84 -29.08
C PHE A 192 4.62 10.50 -29.01
N GLY A 193 5.51 11.47 -28.87
CA GLY A 193 6.95 11.24 -28.81
C GLY A 193 7.43 10.73 -27.46
N TYR A 194 6.78 11.15 -26.38
CA TYR A 194 7.25 10.88 -25.01
C TYR A 194 6.18 10.27 -24.09
N ALA A 195 5.01 10.89 -23.97
CA ALA A 195 4.01 10.46 -23.01
C ALA A 195 3.42 9.08 -23.33
N VAL A 196 3.24 8.73 -24.60
CA VAL A 196 2.70 7.43 -25.04
C VAL A 196 3.74 6.32 -25.07
N PRO A 197 4.96 6.51 -25.63
CA PRO A 197 5.96 5.43 -25.74
C PRO A 197 6.45 4.91 -24.38
N VAL A 198 6.64 5.77 -23.39
CA VAL A 198 7.18 5.36 -22.08
C VAL A 198 6.28 4.35 -21.36
N PRO A 199 4.96 4.56 -21.20
CA PRO A 199 4.08 3.55 -20.63
C PRO A 199 4.00 2.25 -21.46
N ILE A 200 4.12 2.35 -22.79
CA ILE A 200 4.11 1.18 -23.68
C ILE A 200 5.36 0.34 -23.45
N LEU A 201 6.56 0.93 -23.54
CA LEU A 201 7.84 0.24 -23.40
C LEU A 201 8.04 -0.33 -21.99
N THR A 202 7.63 0.41 -20.97
CA THR A 202 7.76 -0.04 -19.59
C THR A 202 6.69 -1.06 -19.18
N ASN A 203 5.71 -1.33 -20.04
CA ASN A 203 4.53 -2.15 -19.73
C ASN A 203 3.86 -1.72 -18.42
N TYR A 204 3.81 -0.44 -18.20
CA TYR A 204 3.53 0.21 -16.95
C TYR A 204 2.19 -0.18 -16.32
N LEU A 205 1.13 -0.27 -17.10
CA LEU A 205 -0.20 -0.70 -16.66
C LEU A 205 -0.39 -2.22 -16.73
N ASP A 206 0.67 -2.98 -17.00
CA ASP A 206 0.61 -4.41 -17.27
C ASP A 206 -0.40 -4.76 -18.38
N TRP A 207 -0.53 -3.83 -19.35
CA TRP A 207 -1.54 -3.89 -20.40
C TRP A 207 -1.40 -5.13 -21.29
N THR A 208 -0.17 -5.63 -21.45
CA THR A 208 0.08 -6.85 -22.24
C THR A 208 -0.56 -8.10 -21.62
N HIS A 209 -0.77 -8.11 -20.30
CA HIS A 209 -1.49 -9.18 -19.58
C HIS A 209 -3.01 -8.92 -19.48
N ARG A 210 -3.45 -7.68 -19.64
CA ARG A 210 -4.87 -7.33 -19.59
C ARG A 210 -5.59 -7.57 -20.92
N ILE A 211 -4.88 -7.52 -22.03
CA ILE A 211 -5.45 -7.77 -23.35
C ILE A 211 -5.46 -9.28 -23.61
N ALA A 212 -6.66 -9.87 -23.68
CA ALA A 212 -6.87 -11.31 -23.84
C ALA A 212 -6.08 -11.91 -25.04
N ARG A 213 -5.99 -11.18 -26.16
CA ARG A 213 -5.23 -11.61 -27.35
C ARG A 213 -3.71 -11.71 -27.13
N LEU A 214 -3.18 -11.02 -26.12
CA LEU A 214 -1.75 -10.99 -25.79
C LEU A 214 -1.37 -11.97 -24.67
N GLN A 215 -2.33 -12.48 -23.92
CA GLN A 215 -2.08 -13.41 -22.81
C GLN A 215 -1.37 -14.69 -23.30
N ASN A 216 -1.74 -15.21 -24.47
CA ASN A 216 -1.17 -16.43 -25.05
C ASN A 216 0.16 -16.21 -25.80
N LYS A 217 0.68 -14.99 -25.84
CA LYS A 217 1.95 -14.66 -26.51
C LYS A 217 3.15 -14.90 -25.61
N THR A 218 4.28 -15.34 -26.20
CA THR A 218 5.56 -15.48 -25.48
C THR A 218 6.09 -14.12 -25.01
N LYS A 219 6.99 -14.13 -24.03
CA LYS A 219 7.63 -12.90 -23.52
C LYS A 219 8.30 -12.11 -24.64
N SER A 220 9.00 -12.78 -25.53
CA SER A 220 9.66 -12.14 -26.69
C SER A 220 8.65 -11.46 -27.62
N GLN A 221 7.57 -12.15 -27.99
CA GLN A 221 6.52 -11.57 -28.83
C GLN A 221 5.86 -10.34 -28.24
N ARG A 222 5.65 -10.32 -26.91
CA ARG A 222 5.11 -9.14 -26.21
C ARG A 222 6.07 -7.95 -26.27
N ILE A 223 7.38 -8.19 -26.11
CA ILE A 223 8.41 -7.15 -26.22
C ILE A 223 8.42 -6.55 -27.65
N TRP A 224 8.35 -7.39 -28.68
CA TRP A 224 8.29 -6.90 -30.05
C TRP A 224 7.05 -6.05 -30.32
N ILE A 225 5.89 -6.43 -29.81
CA ILE A 225 4.66 -5.63 -29.91
C ILE A 225 4.82 -4.28 -29.21
N GLN A 226 5.45 -4.23 -28.03
CA GLN A 226 5.73 -2.99 -27.34
C GLN A 226 6.64 -2.06 -28.14
N ILE A 227 7.72 -2.60 -28.71
CA ILE A 227 8.65 -1.84 -29.55
C ILE A 227 7.93 -1.31 -30.80
N SER A 228 7.13 -2.13 -31.47
CA SER A 228 6.40 -1.72 -32.68
C SER A 228 5.39 -0.63 -32.39
N LEU A 229 4.63 -0.72 -31.32
CA LEU A 229 3.66 0.30 -30.93
C LEU A 229 4.34 1.61 -30.50
N SER A 230 5.48 1.52 -29.83
CA SER A 230 6.27 2.70 -29.46
C SER A 230 6.86 3.39 -30.71
N ALA A 231 7.38 2.62 -31.67
CA ALA A 231 7.86 3.16 -32.96
C ALA A 231 6.74 3.84 -33.73
N LEU A 232 5.54 3.26 -33.75
CA LEU A 232 4.37 3.91 -34.38
C LEU A 232 4.03 5.24 -33.74
N ALA A 233 4.04 5.31 -32.42
CA ALA A 233 3.78 6.57 -31.70
C ALA A 233 4.86 7.63 -32.02
N GLN A 234 6.13 7.23 -32.14
CA GLN A 234 7.20 8.15 -32.53
C GLN A 234 7.03 8.66 -33.99
N ILE A 235 6.59 7.81 -34.91
CA ILE A 235 6.27 8.25 -36.29
C ILE A 235 5.14 9.31 -36.24
N LEU A 236 4.10 9.09 -35.46
CA LEU A 236 3.03 10.07 -35.28
C LEU A 236 3.53 11.40 -34.70
N SER A 237 4.49 11.37 -33.77
CA SER A 237 5.11 12.59 -33.24
C SER A 237 5.84 13.40 -34.30
N VAL A 238 6.58 12.74 -35.17
CA VAL A 238 7.27 13.40 -36.30
C VAL A 238 6.27 14.02 -37.28
N LEU A 239 5.16 13.34 -37.54
CA LEU A 239 4.11 13.87 -38.41
C LEU A 239 3.47 15.14 -37.82
N CYS A 240 3.35 15.22 -36.48
CA CYS A 240 2.89 16.44 -35.80
C CYS A 240 3.84 17.64 -36.05
N ILE A 241 5.16 17.42 -36.08
CA ILE A 241 6.13 18.50 -36.39
C ILE A 241 5.99 18.91 -37.85
N ILE A 242 5.88 17.97 -38.77
CA ILE A 242 5.75 18.25 -40.21
C ILE A 242 4.44 19.01 -40.51
N ALA A 243 3.39 18.73 -39.75
CA ALA A 243 2.10 19.41 -39.88
C ALA A 243 2.05 20.79 -39.20
N SER A 244 3.06 21.15 -38.41
CA SER A 244 3.18 22.51 -37.86
C SER A 244 3.39 23.50 -39.02
N PRO A 245 2.64 24.61 -39.07
CA PRO A 245 2.85 25.63 -40.08
C PRO A 245 4.30 26.14 -39.96
N ALA A 246 5.08 26.00 -41.05
CA ALA A 246 6.34 26.68 -41.17
C ALA A 246 6.05 28.19 -41.35
N ASP A 247 6.68 29.05 -40.51
CA ASP A 247 6.67 30.49 -40.71
C ASP A 247 7.31 30.90 -42.00
#